data_9b279fefade0a067c4d7a99524e4b92f
#
_entry.id   9b279fefade0a067c4d7a99524e4b92f
#
_cell.length_a   1.000
_cell.length_b   1.000
_cell.length_c   1.000
_cell.angle_alpha   90.00
_cell.angle_beta   90.00
_cell.angle_gamma   90.00
#
_symmetry.space_group_name_H-M   'P 1'
#
loop_
_entity.id
_entity.type
_entity.pdbx_description
1 polymer ?
#
loop_
_entity_poly.entity_id
_entity_poly.type
_entity_poly.pdbx_seq_one_letter_code
_entity_poly.pdbx_strand_id
1 'polypeptide(L)'
;KESTLLVGFAIPCIISMLVTALYNIVDQIFIGQGIGMLGNAATNIAFPLSTTCTAISLLLGIGSATNFSLYLGAGEKNESEKYAGNGIVLMALFGIFLFLVTTIFLTPMLKFFGATKDVLPYAKAYTRITAFGFPFLIANTGMSKLILADGSPRYSMISMLAGAIVNTILDPLFIFVFNMGMTGAALATITGQIISFSISLRYMFHFKTIKLNRESFIVSAAHCKKIFILGASACFNQIAMTVVQIVMNNTLSHYGAQS
;
A
#
# COMPACT_ATOMS: atom_id res chain seq x y z
N LYS A 1 23.26 12.20 21.75
CA LYS A 1 22.07 11.31 21.97
C LYS A 1 20.99 11.52 20.91
N GLU A 2 20.61 12.78 20.58
CA GLU A 2 19.55 13.09 19.60
C GLU A 2 19.95 12.69 18.18
N SER A 3 21.17 12.99 17.74
CA SER A 3 21.67 12.62 16.42
C SER A 3 21.71 11.10 16.21
N THR A 4 22.09 10.34 17.24
CA THR A 4 22.09 8.86 17.17
C THR A 4 20.67 8.30 17.05
N LEU A 5 19.71 8.93 17.72
CA LEU A 5 18.29 8.57 17.61
C LEU A 5 17.74 8.90 16.21
N LEU A 6 18.03 10.10 15.70
CA LEU A 6 17.65 10.53 14.36
C LEU A 6 18.18 9.59 13.27
N VAL A 7 19.47 9.24 13.33
CA VAL A 7 20.10 8.29 12.41
C VAL A 7 19.44 6.90 12.52
N GLY A 8 19.12 6.46 13.74
CA GLY A 8 18.46 5.18 14.01
C GLY A 8 17.06 5.07 13.40
N PHE A 9 16.36 6.20 13.17
CA PHE A 9 15.08 6.26 12.45
C PHE A 9 15.27 6.50 10.95
N ALA A 10 16.17 7.41 10.57
CA ALA A 10 16.34 7.82 9.18
C ALA A 10 16.86 6.67 8.30
N ILE A 11 17.86 5.93 8.76
CA ILE A 11 18.48 4.84 7.97
C ILE A 11 17.43 3.77 7.58
N PRO A 12 16.64 3.17 8.51
CA PRO A 12 15.63 2.21 8.13
C PRO A 12 14.57 2.77 7.17
N CYS A 13 14.16 4.03 7.35
CA CYS A 13 13.19 4.67 6.46
C CYS A 13 13.76 4.86 5.04
N ILE A 14 15.01 5.33 4.91
CA ILE A 14 15.68 5.52 3.63
C ILE A 14 15.84 4.16 2.92
N ILE A 15 16.31 3.14 3.63
CA ILE A 15 16.45 1.79 3.07
C ILE A 15 15.10 1.26 2.58
N SER A 16 14.02 1.42 3.35
CA SER A 16 12.68 1.00 2.94
C SER A 16 12.23 1.70 1.65
N MET A 17 12.46 3.00 1.53
CA MET A 17 12.09 3.77 0.33
C MET A 17 12.92 3.33 -0.89
N LEU A 18 14.23 3.16 -0.73
CA LEU A 18 15.12 2.71 -1.82
C LEU A 18 14.72 1.31 -2.30
N VAL A 19 14.49 0.39 -1.39
CA VAL A 19 14.10 -0.98 -1.75
C VAL A 19 12.72 -1.00 -2.43
N THR A 20 11.77 -0.18 -1.96
CA THR A 20 10.47 -0.04 -2.61
C THR A 20 10.60 0.50 -4.03
N ALA A 21 11.46 1.49 -4.26
CA ALA A 21 11.72 2.00 -5.60
C ALA A 21 12.40 0.95 -6.49
N LEU A 22 13.40 0.24 -5.96
CA LEU A 22 14.13 -0.79 -6.70
C LEU A 22 13.22 -1.96 -7.09
N TYR A 23 12.41 -2.48 -6.17
CA TYR A 23 11.55 -3.60 -6.51
C TYR A 23 10.50 -3.21 -7.56
N ASN A 24 9.96 -1.99 -7.53
CA ASN A 24 9.04 -1.52 -8.57
C ASN A 24 9.70 -1.49 -9.96
N ILE A 25 10.98 -1.07 -10.04
CA ILE A 25 11.74 -1.07 -11.29
C ILE A 25 11.98 -2.50 -11.77
N VAL A 26 12.37 -3.39 -10.87
CA VAL A 26 12.67 -4.80 -11.19
C VAL A 26 11.39 -5.53 -11.66
N ASP A 27 10.26 -5.31 -10.99
CA ASP A 27 8.95 -5.84 -11.39
C ASP A 27 8.59 -5.39 -12.82
N GLN A 28 8.73 -4.09 -13.14
CA GLN A 28 8.49 -3.57 -14.50
C GLN A 28 9.44 -4.18 -15.54
N ILE A 29 10.70 -4.45 -15.19
CA ILE A 29 11.65 -5.11 -16.08
C ILE A 29 11.19 -6.55 -16.38
N PHE A 30 10.81 -7.33 -15.37
CA PHE A 30 10.35 -8.71 -15.56
C PHE A 30 9.05 -8.76 -16.36
N ILE A 31 8.09 -7.87 -16.11
CA ILE A 31 6.87 -7.77 -16.88
C ILE A 31 7.17 -7.40 -18.34
N GLY A 32 8.06 -6.42 -18.56
CA GLY A 32 8.47 -6.00 -19.90
C GLY A 32 9.16 -7.09 -20.69
N GLN A 33 10.03 -7.87 -20.06
CA GLN A 33 10.73 -8.98 -20.71
C GLN A 33 9.85 -10.20 -20.94
N GLY A 34 8.96 -10.54 -19.99
CA GLY A 34 8.15 -11.74 -20.08
C GLY A 34 6.84 -11.59 -20.85
N ILE A 35 6.26 -10.36 -20.86
CA ILE A 35 4.93 -10.10 -21.43
C ILE A 35 5.02 -9.05 -22.55
N GLY A 36 6.06 -8.22 -22.52
CA GLY A 36 6.30 -7.17 -23.51
C GLY A 36 5.65 -5.84 -23.13
N MET A 37 5.62 -4.90 -24.09
CA MET A 37 5.16 -3.51 -23.90
C MET A 37 3.71 -3.43 -23.43
N LEU A 38 2.82 -4.33 -23.88
CA LEU A 38 1.42 -4.35 -23.45
C LEU A 38 1.28 -4.71 -21.96
N GLY A 39 2.19 -5.52 -21.42
CA GLY A 39 2.24 -5.83 -19.98
C GLY A 39 2.58 -4.59 -19.16
N ASN A 40 3.63 -3.86 -19.54
CA ASN A 40 4.00 -2.61 -18.85
C ASN A 40 2.90 -1.54 -18.99
N ALA A 41 2.30 -1.41 -20.17
CA ALA A 41 1.15 -0.51 -20.34
C ALA A 41 -0.02 -0.89 -19.41
N ALA A 42 -0.29 -2.19 -19.25
CA ALA A 42 -1.36 -2.68 -18.38
C ALA A 42 -1.11 -2.36 -16.89
N THR A 43 0.11 -2.50 -16.40
CA THR A 43 0.47 -2.12 -15.02
C THR A 43 0.40 -0.61 -14.80
N ASN A 44 0.81 0.20 -15.79
CA ASN A 44 0.68 1.66 -15.74
C ASN A 44 -0.80 2.10 -15.67
N ILE A 45 -1.70 1.44 -16.41
CA ILE A 45 -3.14 1.69 -16.35
C ILE A 45 -3.74 1.25 -14.98
N ALA A 46 -3.19 0.22 -14.35
CA ALA A 46 -3.61 -0.23 -13.01
C ALA A 46 -3.01 0.63 -11.88
N PHE A 47 -1.94 1.38 -12.13
CA PHE A 47 -1.20 2.15 -11.14
C PHE A 47 -2.06 3.15 -10.35
N PRO A 48 -3.02 3.91 -10.95
CA PRO A 48 -3.92 4.79 -10.21
C PRO A 48 -4.72 4.09 -9.11
N LEU A 49 -5.05 2.81 -9.25
CA LEU A 49 -5.71 2.04 -8.19
C LEU A 49 -4.78 1.82 -7.00
N SER A 50 -3.54 1.43 -7.26
CA SER A 50 -2.53 1.23 -6.21
C SER A 50 -2.19 2.53 -5.48
N THR A 51 -2.11 3.65 -6.21
CA THR A 51 -1.89 4.98 -5.60
C THR A 51 -3.09 5.44 -4.78
N THR A 52 -4.31 5.11 -5.18
CA THR A 52 -5.53 5.36 -4.40
C THR A 52 -5.51 4.54 -3.09
N CYS A 53 -5.12 3.27 -3.15
CA CYS A 53 -4.92 2.45 -1.96
C CYS A 53 -3.89 3.08 -1.03
N THR A 54 -2.77 3.56 -1.58
CA THR A 54 -1.72 4.24 -0.81
C THR A 54 -2.24 5.54 -0.18
N ALA A 55 -3.03 6.34 -0.91
CA ALA A 55 -3.64 7.56 -0.38
C ALA A 55 -4.50 7.29 0.86
N ILE A 56 -5.35 6.26 0.78
CA ILE A 56 -6.20 5.83 1.90
C ILE A 56 -5.35 5.26 3.04
N SER A 57 -4.32 4.49 2.73
CA SER A 57 -3.38 3.98 3.73
C SER A 57 -2.70 5.09 4.51
N LEU A 58 -2.27 6.14 3.81
CA LEU A 58 -1.61 7.30 4.42
C LEU A 58 -2.61 8.14 5.23
N LEU A 59 -3.83 8.35 4.72
CA LEU A 59 -4.92 9.00 5.45
C LEU A 59 -5.13 8.34 6.82
N LEU A 60 -5.35 7.05 6.81
CA LEU A 60 -5.67 6.29 8.02
C LEU A 60 -4.42 6.03 8.88
N GLY A 61 -3.30 5.68 8.24
CA GLY A 61 -2.04 5.34 8.91
C GLY A 61 -1.39 6.54 9.59
N ILE A 62 -1.20 7.65 8.87
CA ILE A 62 -0.60 8.87 9.43
C ILE A 62 -1.57 9.50 10.45
N GLY A 63 -2.88 9.55 10.12
CA GLY A 63 -3.86 10.09 11.05
C GLY A 63 -3.90 9.33 12.37
N SER A 64 -3.88 8.00 12.33
CA SER A 64 -3.83 7.16 13.53
C SER A 64 -2.51 7.28 14.28
N ALA A 65 -1.37 7.22 13.57
CA ALA A 65 -0.03 7.29 14.16
C ALA A 65 0.24 8.64 14.82
N THR A 66 -0.22 9.74 14.24
CA THR A 66 -0.07 11.08 14.82
C THR A 66 -0.87 11.21 16.09
N ASN A 67 -2.16 10.84 16.09
CA ASN A 67 -2.96 10.85 17.32
C ASN A 67 -2.37 9.90 18.38
N PHE A 68 -1.98 8.70 17.98
CA PHE A 68 -1.30 7.74 18.84
C PHE A 68 -0.10 8.38 19.57
N SER A 69 0.80 9.02 18.81
CA SER A 69 1.99 9.67 19.38
C SER A 69 1.65 10.85 20.28
N LEU A 70 0.63 11.67 19.93
CA LEU A 70 0.20 12.81 20.72
C LEU A 70 -0.32 12.37 22.10
N TYR A 71 -1.24 11.41 22.15
CA TYR A 71 -1.81 10.93 23.39
C TYR A 71 -0.82 10.09 24.21
N LEU A 72 0.06 9.36 23.55
CA LEU A 72 1.15 8.66 24.23
C LEU A 72 2.12 9.64 24.91
N GLY A 73 2.47 10.74 24.22
CA GLY A 73 3.31 11.81 24.77
C GLY A 73 2.65 12.58 25.91
N ALA A 74 1.32 12.70 25.91
CA ALA A 74 0.52 13.28 27.00
C ALA A 74 0.38 12.32 28.21
N GLY A 75 0.84 11.06 28.10
CA GLY A 75 0.67 10.05 29.13
C GLY A 75 -0.68 9.32 29.12
N GLU A 76 -1.56 9.65 28.18
CA GLU A 76 -2.91 9.10 28.03
C GLU A 76 -2.89 7.80 27.21
N LYS A 77 -2.31 6.73 27.76
CA LYS A 77 -2.12 5.45 27.07
C LYS A 77 -3.44 4.86 26.55
N ASN A 78 -4.51 4.97 27.30
CA ASN A 78 -5.81 4.42 26.97
C ASN A 78 -6.39 5.03 25.68
N GLU A 79 -6.25 6.38 25.53
CA GLU A 79 -6.64 7.07 24.30
C GLU A 79 -5.71 6.70 23.13
N SER A 80 -4.41 6.60 23.38
CA SER A 80 -3.45 6.14 22.37
C SER A 80 -3.82 4.75 21.82
N GLU A 81 -4.20 3.80 22.69
CA GLU A 81 -4.67 2.46 22.31
C GLU A 81 -5.91 2.50 21.42
N LYS A 82 -6.89 3.37 21.75
CA LYS A 82 -8.11 3.54 20.95
C LYS A 82 -7.80 4.08 19.55
N TYR A 83 -6.89 5.04 19.41
CA TYR A 83 -6.49 5.55 18.09
C TYR A 83 -5.78 4.48 17.25
N ALA A 84 -4.92 3.67 17.85
CA ALA A 84 -4.28 2.56 17.16
C ALA A 84 -5.32 1.50 16.70
N GLY A 85 -6.21 1.07 17.61
CA GLY A 85 -7.24 0.08 17.31
C GLY A 85 -8.25 0.56 16.26
N ASN A 86 -8.78 1.79 16.41
CA ASN A 86 -9.69 2.39 15.43
C ASN A 86 -9.02 2.52 14.05
N GLY A 87 -7.74 2.92 14.01
CA GLY A 87 -6.98 2.98 12.77
C GLY A 87 -6.89 1.64 12.06
N ILE A 88 -6.56 0.57 12.79
CA ILE A 88 -6.48 -0.79 12.24
C ILE A 88 -7.84 -1.24 11.67
N VAL A 89 -8.92 -1.01 12.40
CA VAL A 89 -10.28 -1.36 11.92
C VAL A 89 -10.64 -0.58 10.67
N LEU A 90 -10.38 0.72 10.65
CA LEU A 90 -10.65 1.56 9.47
C LEU A 90 -9.83 1.09 8.25
N MET A 91 -8.55 0.75 8.42
CA MET A 91 -7.72 0.20 7.34
C MET A 91 -8.32 -1.08 6.75
N ALA A 92 -8.80 -2.00 7.60
CA ALA A 92 -9.45 -3.22 7.16
C ALA A 92 -10.76 -2.94 6.41
N LEU A 93 -11.62 -2.07 6.95
CA LEU A 93 -12.90 -1.71 6.34
C LEU A 93 -12.71 -1.03 4.98
N PHE A 94 -11.82 -0.04 4.89
CA PHE A 94 -11.54 0.65 3.63
C PHE A 94 -10.84 -0.25 2.61
N GLY A 95 -10.00 -1.17 3.08
CA GLY A 95 -9.37 -2.18 2.22
C GLY A 95 -10.39 -3.11 1.56
N ILE A 96 -11.32 -3.64 2.36
CA ILE A 96 -12.42 -4.48 1.86
C ILE A 96 -13.34 -3.67 0.94
N PHE A 97 -13.66 -2.43 1.31
CA PHE A 97 -14.49 -1.55 0.49
C PHE A 97 -13.88 -1.31 -0.89
N LEU A 98 -12.58 -0.95 -0.95
CA LEU A 98 -11.90 -0.75 -2.24
C LEU A 98 -11.80 -2.03 -3.06
N PHE A 99 -11.56 -3.17 -2.43
CA PHE A 99 -11.58 -4.47 -3.11
C PHE A 99 -12.95 -4.70 -3.78
N LEU A 100 -14.05 -4.50 -3.05
CA LEU A 100 -15.41 -4.68 -3.59
C LEU A 100 -15.70 -3.70 -4.73
N VAL A 101 -15.42 -2.41 -4.53
CA VAL A 101 -15.63 -1.37 -5.55
C VAL A 101 -14.83 -1.68 -6.81
N THR A 102 -13.55 -2.03 -6.67
CA THR A 102 -12.70 -2.36 -7.81
C THR A 102 -13.18 -3.60 -8.53
N THR A 103 -13.62 -4.63 -7.82
CA THR A 103 -14.12 -5.88 -8.42
C THR A 103 -15.42 -5.63 -9.21
N ILE A 104 -16.35 -4.84 -8.66
CA ILE A 104 -17.63 -4.53 -9.29
C ILE A 104 -17.44 -3.61 -10.52
N PHE A 105 -16.62 -2.58 -10.37
CA PHE A 105 -16.42 -1.54 -11.39
C PHE A 105 -15.13 -1.68 -12.19
N LEU A 106 -14.52 -2.86 -12.24
CA LEU A 106 -13.21 -3.10 -12.84
C LEU A 106 -13.08 -2.53 -14.26
N THR A 107 -14.01 -2.89 -15.14
CA THR A 107 -13.93 -2.48 -16.55
C THR A 107 -14.13 -0.98 -16.78
N PRO A 108 -15.15 -0.32 -16.19
CA PRO A 108 -15.31 1.11 -16.35
C PRO A 108 -14.14 1.89 -15.74
N MET A 109 -13.58 1.45 -14.61
CA MET A 109 -12.43 2.10 -13.99
C MET A 109 -11.17 2.03 -14.87
N LEU A 110 -10.83 0.87 -15.41
CA LEU A 110 -9.66 0.73 -16.29
C LEU A 110 -9.81 1.56 -17.58
N LYS A 111 -11.01 1.62 -18.15
CA LYS A 111 -11.28 2.49 -19.30
C LYS A 111 -11.13 3.98 -18.95
N PHE A 112 -11.61 4.38 -17.77
CA PHE A 112 -11.44 5.75 -17.27
C PHE A 112 -9.97 6.12 -17.06
N PHE A 113 -9.14 5.14 -16.70
CA PHE A 113 -7.68 5.33 -16.54
C PHE A 113 -6.89 5.31 -17.84
N GLY A 114 -7.57 5.18 -19.00
CA GLY A 114 -6.96 5.25 -20.33
C GLY A 114 -6.65 3.89 -20.96
N ALA A 115 -7.28 2.79 -20.51
CA ALA A 115 -7.08 1.47 -21.14
C ALA A 115 -7.58 1.43 -22.57
N THR A 116 -6.68 1.23 -23.54
CA THR A 116 -6.99 0.95 -24.93
C THR A 116 -7.55 -0.47 -25.10
N LYS A 117 -8.13 -0.77 -26.29
CA LYS A 117 -8.69 -2.10 -26.58
C LYS A 117 -7.66 -3.22 -26.43
N ASP A 118 -6.40 -2.96 -26.79
CA ASP A 118 -5.31 -3.95 -26.78
C ASP A 118 -4.76 -4.18 -25.38
N VAL A 119 -4.68 -3.13 -24.54
CA VAL A 119 -4.17 -3.19 -23.18
C VAL A 119 -5.20 -3.72 -22.18
N LEU A 120 -6.48 -3.49 -22.45
CA LEU A 120 -7.58 -3.82 -21.52
C LEU A 120 -7.62 -5.28 -21.05
N PRO A 121 -7.38 -6.32 -21.89
CA PRO A 121 -7.36 -7.71 -21.44
C PRO A 121 -6.25 -7.96 -20.40
N TYR A 122 -5.04 -7.43 -20.64
CA TYR A 122 -3.89 -7.56 -19.75
C TYR A 122 -4.12 -6.80 -18.42
N ALA A 123 -4.63 -5.57 -18.51
CA ALA A 123 -4.96 -4.77 -17.33
C ALA A 123 -6.06 -5.42 -16.48
N LYS A 124 -7.07 -6.03 -17.11
CA LYS A 124 -8.10 -6.80 -16.38
C LYS A 124 -7.54 -8.02 -15.67
N ALA A 125 -6.72 -8.81 -16.35
CA ALA A 125 -6.10 -10.01 -15.79
C ALA A 125 -5.26 -9.65 -14.56
N TYR A 126 -4.45 -8.59 -14.66
CA TYR A 126 -3.62 -8.09 -13.57
C TYR A 126 -4.46 -7.53 -12.41
N THR A 127 -5.34 -6.57 -12.71
CA THR A 127 -6.08 -5.82 -11.67
C THR A 127 -7.10 -6.70 -10.95
N ARG A 128 -7.74 -7.66 -11.63
CA ARG A 128 -8.67 -8.60 -11.01
C ARG A 128 -8.00 -9.39 -9.86
N ILE A 129 -6.75 -9.74 -10.04
CA ILE A 129 -5.98 -10.48 -9.04
C ILE A 129 -5.46 -9.52 -7.99
N THR A 130 -4.79 -8.43 -8.39
CA THR A 130 -4.19 -7.47 -7.43
C THR A 130 -5.23 -6.79 -6.54
N ALA A 131 -6.49 -6.69 -6.97
CA ALA A 131 -7.58 -6.19 -6.13
C ALA A 131 -7.72 -6.99 -4.82
N PHE A 132 -7.52 -8.31 -4.83
CA PHE A 132 -7.49 -9.13 -3.61
C PHE A 132 -6.36 -8.70 -2.66
N GLY A 133 -5.31 -8.11 -3.18
CA GLY A 133 -4.19 -7.58 -2.40
C GLY A 133 -4.47 -6.25 -1.70
N PHE A 134 -5.49 -5.49 -2.12
CA PHE A 134 -5.75 -4.14 -1.60
C PHE A 134 -5.99 -4.07 -0.09
N PRO A 135 -6.74 -4.97 0.55
CA PRO A 135 -6.86 -4.99 2.00
C PRO A 135 -5.52 -5.15 2.70
N PHE A 136 -4.66 -6.03 2.18
CA PHE A 136 -3.32 -6.27 2.74
C PHE A 136 -2.39 -5.09 2.51
N LEU A 137 -2.43 -4.48 1.32
CA LEU A 137 -1.65 -3.29 0.98
C LEU A 137 -2.00 -2.11 1.90
N ILE A 138 -3.31 -1.82 2.05
CA ILE A 138 -3.79 -0.70 2.88
C ILE A 138 -3.42 -0.94 4.34
N ALA A 139 -3.69 -2.13 4.85
CA ALA A 139 -3.39 -2.46 6.23
C ALA A 139 -1.88 -2.44 6.51
N ASN A 140 -1.05 -3.05 5.67
CA ASN A 140 0.40 -3.06 5.85
C ASN A 140 0.99 -1.66 5.84
N THR A 141 0.64 -0.84 4.83
CA THR A 141 1.17 0.53 4.70
C THR A 141 0.75 1.41 5.88
N GLY A 142 -0.51 1.30 6.31
CA GLY A 142 -1.01 2.05 7.46
C GLY A 142 -0.41 1.57 8.79
N MET A 143 -0.34 0.25 9.02
CA MET A 143 0.29 -0.34 10.21
C MET A 143 1.78 0.03 10.31
N SER A 144 2.50 0.13 9.19
CA SER A 144 3.87 0.60 9.16
C SER A 144 4.04 1.98 9.82
N LYS A 145 3.05 2.89 9.69
CA LYS A 145 3.09 4.20 10.34
C LYS A 145 2.89 4.09 11.85
N LEU A 146 2.02 3.18 12.31
CA LEU A 146 1.86 2.88 13.74
C LEU A 146 3.11 2.24 14.34
N ILE A 147 3.75 1.31 13.63
CA ILE A 147 5.03 0.68 14.05
C ILE A 147 6.14 1.72 14.19
N LEU A 148 6.21 2.69 13.25
CA LEU A 148 7.14 3.82 13.35
C LEU A 148 6.85 4.69 14.57
N ALA A 149 5.57 5.01 14.82
CA ALA A 149 5.14 5.81 15.95
C ALA A 149 5.43 5.11 17.30
N ASP A 150 5.37 3.79 17.35
CA ASP A 150 5.73 2.96 18.51
C ASP A 150 7.26 2.80 18.70
N GLY A 151 8.08 3.55 17.93
CA GLY A 151 9.54 3.56 18.06
C GLY A 151 10.25 2.32 17.49
N SER A 152 9.66 1.67 16.49
CA SER A 152 10.22 0.44 15.89
C SER A 152 10.47 0.55 14.37
N PRO A 153 11.27 1.53 13.89
CA PRO A 153 11.52 1.73 12.46
C PRO A 153 12.17 0.53 11.79
N ARG A 154 13.03 -0.19 12.49
CA ARG A 154 13.66 -1.41 11.97
C ARG A 154 12.65 -2.52 11.68
N TYR A 155 11.61 -2.65 12.51
CA TYR A 155 10.58 -3.66 12.28
C TYR A 155 9.72 -3.33 11.07
N SER A 156 9.34 -2.05 10.91
CA SER A 156 8.64 -1.56 9.72
C SER A 156 9.47 -1.82 8.45
N MET A 157 10.78 -1.53 8.49
CA MET A 157 11.70 -1.83 7.39
C MET A 157 11.73 -3.32 7.04
N ILE A 158 11.89 -4.20 8.05
CA ILE A 158 11.94 -5.66 7.83
C ILE A 158 10.65 -6.17 7.17
N SER A 159 9.48 -5.66 7.61
CA SER A 159 8.20 -6.02 7.01
C SER A 159 8.15 -5.66 5.52
N MET A 160 8.55 -4.44 5.16
CA MET A 160 8.56 -3.98 3.76
C MET A 160 9.59 -4.75 2.92
N LEU A 161 10.80 -4.95 3.45
CA LEU A 161 11.87 -5.72 2.79
C LEU A 161 11.46 -7.15 2.50
N ALA A 162 10.85 -7.83 3.47
CA ALA A 162 10.41 -9.22 3.30
C ALA A 162 9.43 -9.36 2.14
N GLY A 163 8.45 -8.47 2.03
CA GLY A 163 7.51 -8.48 0.91
C GLY A 163 8.16 -8.17 -0.43
N ALA A 164 9.06 -7.18 -0.48
CA ALA A 164 9.78 -6.82 -1.69
C ALA A 164 10.69 -7.95 -2.19
N ILE A 165 11.42 -8.61 -1.29
CA ILE A 165 12.30 -9.74 -1.62
C ILE A 165 11.47 -10.91 -2.16
N VAL A 166 10.37 -11.26 -1.49
CA VAL A 166 9.51 -12.36 -1.93
C VAL A 166 8.90 -12.05 -3.29
N ASN A 167 8.38 -10.86 -3.51
CA ASN A 167 7.86 -10.44 -4.81
C ASN A 167 8.95 -10.58 -5.90
N THR A 168 10.14 -9.99 -5.69
CA THR A 168 11.26 -10.04 -6.64
C THR A 168 11.71 -11.47 -6.99
N ILE A 169 11.60 -12.42 -6.06
CA ILE A 169 11.93 -13.84 -6.31
C ILE A 169 10.78 -14.54 -7.06
N LEU A 170 9.54 -14.23 -6.71
CA LEU A 170 8.37 -14.90 -7.29
C LEU A 170 8.03 -14.37 -8.69
N ASP A 171 8.33 -13.14 -9.03
CA ASP A 171 8.07 -12.57 -10.35
C ASP A 171 8.71 -13.40 -11.47
N PRO A 172 10.04 -13.64 -11.51
CA PRO A 172 10.64 -14.44 -12.56
C PRO A 172 10.16 -15.89 -12.52
N LEU A 173 9.88 -16.45 -11.34
CA LEU A 173 9.39 -17.81 -11.21
C LEU A 173 8.00 -17.95 -11.85
N PHE A 174 7.06 -17.05 -11.58
CA PHE A 174 5.71 -17.13 -12.10
C PHE A 174 5.62 -16.70 -13.57
N ILE A 175 6.39 -15.67 -13.95
CA ILE A 175 6.35 -15.15 -15.33
C ILE A 175 7.07 -16.07 -16.30
N PHE A 176 8.33 -16.49 -16.00
CA PHE A 176 9.18 -17.22 -16.95
C PHE A 176 9.14 -18.74 -16.77
N VAL A 177 9.16 -19.24 -15.52
CA VAL A 177 9.21 -20.69 -15.27
C VAL A 177 7.82 -21.31 -15.43
N PHE A 178 6.80 -20.70 -14.79
CA PHE A 178 5.42 -21.19 -14.89
C PHE A 178 4.63 -20.63 -16.08
N ASN A 179 5.20 -19.68 -16.84
CA ASN A 179 4.56 -19.05 -18.00
C ASN A 179 3.17 -18.46 -17.72
N MET A 180 2.97 -17.93 -16.52
CA MET A 180 1.66 -17.40 -16.09
C MET A 180 1.38 -15.96 -16.59
N GLY A 181 2.35 -15.30 -17.22
CA GLY A 181 2.21 -13.94 -17.76
C GLY A 181 1.73 -12.94 -16.70
N MET A 182 0.76 -12.07 -17.05
CA MET A 182 0.20 -11.04 -16.15
C MET A 182 -0.39 -11.60 -14.86
N THR A 183 -0.95 -12.81 -14.91
CA THR A 183 -1.49 -13.49 -13.73
C THR A 183 -0.37 -13.81 -12.74
N GLY A 184 0.80 -14.24 -13.25
CA GLY A 184 1.99 -14.53 -12.45
C GLY A 184 2.52 -13.30 -11.72
N ALA A 185 2.70 -12.18 -12.43
CA ALA A 185 3.12 -10.92 -11.85
C ALA A 185 2.15 -10.46 -10.74
N ALA A 186 0.83 -10.54 -11.00
CA ALA A 186 -0.17 -10.19 -10.01
C ALA A 186 -0.12 -11.07 -8.75
N LEU A 187 0.06 -12.39 -8.91
CA LEU A 187 0.17 -13.33 -7.79
C LEU A 187 1.45 -13.09 -6.97
N ALA A 188 2.58 -12.81 -7.61
CA ALA A 188 3.81 -12.47 -6.91
C ALA A 188 3.64 -11.21 -6.07
N THR A 189 3.01 -10.18 -6.64
CA THR A 189 2.69 -8.92 -5.95
C THR A 189 1.82 -9.15 -4.70
N ILE A 190 0.71 -9.91 -4.82
CA ILE A 190 -0.16 -10.21 -3.68
C ILE A 190 0.57 -11.02 -2.62
N THR A 191 1.36 -12.01 -3.02
CA THR A 191 2.10 -12.85 -2.07
C THR A 191 3.08 -11.99 -1.25
N GLY A 192 3.80 -11.07 -1.89
CA GLY A 192 4.64 -10.09 -1.20
C GLY A 192 3.86 -9.22 -0.22
N GLN A 193 2.68 -8.73 -0.63
CA GLN A 193 1.80 -7.91 0.24
C GLN A 193 1.28 -8.70 1.45
N ILE A 194 0.88 -9.95 1.28
CA ILE A 194 0.40 -10.82 2.37
C ILE A 194 1.53 -11.08 3.37
N ILE A 195 2.76 -11.32 2.90
CA ILE A 195 3.90 -11.55 3.80
C ILE A 195 4.23 -10.29 4.59
N SER A 196 4.32 -9.13 3.92
CA SER A 196 4.52 -7.85 4.60
C SER A 196 3.42 -7.58 5.64
N PHE A 197 2.17 -7.79 5.26
CA PHE A 197 1.02 -7.63 6.15
C PHE A 197 1.10 -8.58 7.35
N SER A 198 1.45 -9.85 7.15
CA SER A 198 1.53 -10.84 8.22
C SER A 198 2.60 -10.46 9.26
N ILE A 199 3.75 -9.95 8.81
CA ILE A 199 4.80 -9.46 9.69
C ILE A 199 4.32 -8.21 10.45
N SER A 200 3.70 -7.25 9.77
CA SER A 200 3.15 -6.04 10.41
C SER A 200 2.03 -6.37 11.41
N LEU A 201 1.14 -7.31 11.04
CA LEU A 201 0.06 -7.78 11.92
C LEU A 201 0.61 -8.43 13.19
N ARG A 202 1.66 -9.24 13.07
CA ARG A 202 2.33 -9.83 14.25
C ARG A 202 2.80 -8.75 15.22
N TYR A 203 3.30 -7.63 14.73
CA TYR A 203 3.72 -6.51 15.59
C TYR A 203 2.56 -5.89 16.34
N MET A 204 1.37 -5.82 15.74
CA MET A 204 0.20 -5.22 16.39
C MET A 204 -0.20 -5.94 17.69
N PHE A 205 0.16 -7.21 17.84
CA PHE A 205 -0.02 -7.95 19.10
C PHE A 205 1.14 -7.74 20.10
N HIS A 206 2.21 -7.05 19.71
CA HIS A 206 3.45 -6.89 20.48
C HIS A 206 3.96 -5.45 20.48
N PHE A 207 3.04 -4.47 20.60
CA PHE A 207 3.43 -3.07 20.76
C PHE A 207 4.36 -2.91 21.96
N LYS A 208 5.36 -2.01 21.85
CA LYS A 208 6.31 -1.73 22.92
C LYS A 208 5.73 -0.85 24.02
N THR A 209 4.87 0.11 23.63
CA THR A 209 4.41 1.19 24.52
C THR A 209 3.02 0.97 25.06
N ILE A 210 2.18 0.21 24.34
CA ILE A 210 0.78 -0.04 24.66
C ILE A 210 0.43 -1.53 24.57
N LYS A 211 -0.76 -1.90 25.06
CA LYS A 211 -1.37 -3.22 24.87
C LYS A 211 -2.77 -3.05 24.30
N LEU A 212 -2.98 -3.51 23.07
CA LEU A 212 -4.30 -3.46 22.46
C LEU A 212 -5.28 -4.40 23.17
N ASN A 213 -6.35 -3.85 23.67
CA ASN A 213 -7.47 -4.55 24.29
C ASN A 213 -8.65 -4.61 23.32
N ARG A 214 -9.65 -5.45 23.60
CA ARG A 214 -10.87 -5.52 22.77
C ARG A 214 -11.59 -4.18 22.65
N GLU A 215 -11.55 -3.38 23.70
CA GLU A 215 -12.16 -2.03 23.74
C GLU A 215 -11.49 -1.07 22.78
N SER A 216 -10.19 -1.25 22.49
CA SER A 216 -9.43 -0.40 21.56
C SER A 216 -9.96 -0.49 20.11
N PHE A 217 -10.60 -1.61 19.76
CA PHE A 217 -11.19 -1.85 18.43
C PHE A 217 -12.62 -1.35 18.27
N ILE A 218 -13.22 -0.79 19.32
CA ILE A 218 -14.57 -0.21 19.25
C ILE A 218 -14.47 1.12 18.48
N VAL A 219 -15.09 1.13 17.30
CA VAL A 219 -15.06 2.30 16.43
C VAL A 219 -15.87 3.44 17.01
N SER A 220 -15.23 4.60 17.21
CA SER A 220 -15.87 5.81 17.68
C SER A 220 -15.78 6.91 16.61
N ALA A 221 -16.90 7.56 16.33
CA ALA A 221 -16.98 8.66 15.37
C ALA A 221 -16.02 9.81 15.72
N ALA A 222 -15.81 10.09 17.01
CA ALA A 222 -14.89 11.12 17.47
C ALA A 222 -13.43 10.78 17.12
N HIS A 223 -13.00 9.52 17.33
CA HIS A 223 -11.66 9.06 16.96
C HIS A 223 -11.49 9.06 15.45
N CYS A 224 -12.47 8.55 14.70
CA CYS A 224 -12.45 8.54 13.23
C CYS A 224 -12.27 9.96 12.69
N LYS A 225 -13.04 10.93 13.16
CA LYS A 225 -12.95 12.34 12.73
C LYS A 225 -11.54 12.88 12.90
N LYS A 226 -10.90 12.67 14.05
CA LYS A 226 -9.53 13.15 14.29
C LYS A 226 -8.50 12.43 13.42
N ILE A 227 -8.67 11.12 13.17
CA ILE A 227 -7.83 10.34 12.25
C ILE A 227 -7.92 10.95 10.84
N PHE A 228 -9.12 11.20 10.33
CA PHE A 228 -9.31 11.80 9.01
C PHE A 228 -8.71 13.21 8.91
N ILE A 229 -8.90 14.06 9.92
CA ILE A 229 -8.37 15.43 9.91
C ILE A 229 -6.83 15.43 9.81
N LEU A 230 -6.14 14.65 10.66
CA LEU A 230 -4.68 14.66 10.70
C LEU A 230 -4.05 13.92 9.51
N GLY A 231 -4.74 12.93 8.94
CA GLY A 231 -4.26 12.21 7.76
C GLY A 231 -4.56 12.89 6.42
N ALA A 232 -5.47 13.87 6.40
CA ALA A 232 -5.97 14.49 5.17
C ALA A 232 -4.87 15.08 4.28
N SER A 233 -3.87 15.75 4.84
CA SER A 233 -2.79 16.39 4.09
C SER A 233 -1.98 15.38 3.27
N ALA A 234 -1.66 14.22 3.86
CA ALA A 234 -0.93 13.15 3.18
C ALA A 234 -1.78 12.50 2.07
N CYS A 235 -3.08 12.35 2.32
CA CYS A 235 -4.03 11.84 1.34
C CYS A 235 -4.14 12.77 0.13
N PHE A 236 -4.30 14.08 0.34
CA PHE A 236 -4.38 15.06 -0.75
C PHE A 236 -3.14 15.07 -1.63
N ASN A 237 -1.95 14.98 -1.03
CA ASN A 237 -0.71 14.88 -1.79
C ASN A 237 -0.72 13.65 -2.71
N GLN A 238 -1.11 12.49 -2.18
CA GLN A 238 -1.15 11.25 -2.96
C GLN A 238 -2.24 11.27 -4.04
N ILE A 239 -3.40 11.87 -3.76
CA ILE A 239 -4.48 12.04 -4.76
C ILE A 239 -4.00 12.94 -5.90
N ALA A 240 -3.29 14.03 -5.62
CA ALA A 240 -2.73 14.90 -6.65
C ALA A 240 -1.82 14.12 -7.61
N MET A 241 -0.94 13.25 -7.08
CA MET A 241 -0.11 12.36 -7.91
C MET A 241 -0.95 11.40 -8.75
N THR A 242 -2.02 10.85 -8.18
CA THR A 242 -2.93 9.95 -8.91
C THR A 242 -3.63 10.67 -10.07
N VAL A 243 -4.10 11.90 -9.86
CA VAL A 243 -4.73 12.70 -10.91
C VAL A 243 -3.75 12.98 -12.05
N VAL A 244 -2.51 13.37 -11.73
CA VAL A 244 -1.46 13.57 -12.73
C VAL A 244 -1.23 12.31 -13.55
N GLN A 245 -1.17 11.14 -12.90
CA GLN A 245 -0.98 9.85 -13.58
C GLN A 245 -2.14 9.54 -14.53
N ILE A 246 -3.39 9.75 -14.10
CA ILE A 246 -4.57 9.52 -14.94
C ILE A 246 -4.56 10.44 -16.17
N VAL A 247 -4.29 11.73 -15.97
CA VAL A 247 -4.21 12.70 -17.06
C VAL A 247 -3.12 12.32 -18.05
N MET A 248 -1.94 11.95 -17.55
CA MET A 248 -0.81 11.52 -18.38
C MET A 248 -1.15 10.27 -19.19
N ASN A 249 -1.71 9.23 -18.54
CA ASN A 249 -2.13 8.01 -19.23
C ASN A 249 -3.19 8.28 -20.31
N ASN A 250 -4.17 9.12 -20.03
CA ASN A 250 -5.18 9.48 -21.00
C ASN A 250 -4.59 10.28 -22.17
N THR A 251 -3.67 11.19 -21.91
CA THR A 251 -2.99 11.97 -22.97
C THR A 251 -2.14 11.04 -23.85
N LEU A 252 -1.35 10.17 -23.26
CA LEU A 252 -0.51 9.22 -23.98
C LEU A 252 -1.33 8.22 -24.80
N SER A 253 -2.51 7.82 -24.32
CA SER A 253 -3.40 6.89 -25.05
C SER A 253 -3.87 7.44 -26.41
N HIS A 254 -3.87 8.77 -26.62
CA HIS A 254 -4.15 9.39 -27.90
C HIS A 254 -3.00 9.24 -28.91
N TYR A 255 -1.78 9.02 -28.46
CA TYR A 255 -0.61 8.81 -29.32
C TYR A 255 -0.35 7.34 -29.66
N GLY A 256 -1.15 6.41 -29.12
CA GLY A 256 -1.09 4.97 -29.36
C GLY A 256 -0.61 4.16 -28.17
N ALA A 257 -0.82 2.84 -28.23
CA ALA A 257 -0.47 1.91 -27.15
C ALA A 257 1.05 1.75 -26.93
N GLN A 258 1.87 2.32 -27.79
CA GLN A 258 3.33 2.27 -27.72
C GLN A 258 3.97 3.54 -27.10
N SER A 259 3.16 4.53 -26.78
CA SER A 259 3.58 5.76 -26.12
C SER A 259 3.44 5.65 -24.61
#